data_add7b047679b30b815820449fdc2eaa7
#
_entry.id   add7b047679b30b815820449fdc2eaa7
#
_cell.length_a   1.000
_cell.length_b   1.000
_cell.length_c   1.000
_cell.angle_alpha   90.00
_cell.angle_beta   90.00
_cell.angle_gamma   90.00
#
_symmetry.space_group_name_H-M   'P 1'
#
loop_
_entity.id
_entity.type
_entity.pdbx_description
1 polymer ?
#
loop_
_entity_poly.entity_id
_entity_poly.type
_entity_poly.pdbx_seq_one_letter_code
_entity_poly.pdbx_strand_id
1 'polypeptide(L)'
;IVQFPEGSGGNNIIEQTFKGPVHQQLREALQYIRNSIITERIVKHSDRAEADRFFNYPFAAIEEALSNAVYHRAYDEREPIEVRVEKDRIEILSFPGPDRSVTIEGLKSYRVSNRRYRNRRVGDFLKELHLTEGRNTGFKKILDALEANGSPKPEFETDEGHSYFISRLFVHEGFLKENEVSGNTLPNRIISDSEQKSIDRMLYIFENNLSDKERKKILPIIEYLKANDTIKPQTARRVTGKSKTTVYRYLQQLIELDIIVSQGDSVSTTYK
;
A
#
# COMPACT_ATOMS: atom_id res chain seq x y z
N ILE A 1 1.69 9.73 6.08
CA ILE A 1 0.75 8.59 6.12
C ILE A 1 0.71 8.07 7.53
N VAL A 2 -0.46 7.94 8.11
CA VAL A 2 -0.68 7.41 9.47
C VAL A 2 -1.62 6.22 9.35
N GLN A 3 -1.20 5.07 9.86
CA GLN A 3 -1.99 3.85 9.86
C GLN A 3 -2.45 3.53 11.28
N PHE A 4 -3.70 3.12 11.42
CA PHE A 4 -4.35 2.71 12.65
C PHE A 4 -4.79 1.24 12.56
N PRO A 5 -3.87 0.27 12.70
CA PRO A 5 -4.18 -1.16 12.51
C PRO A 5 -5.27 -1.68 13.45
N GLU A 6 -5.38 -1.08 14.65
CA GLU A 6 -6.38 -1.43 15.66
C GLU A 6 -7.61 -0.51 15.63
N GLY A 7 -7.64 0.48 14.71
CA GLY A 7 -8.60 1.57 14.66
C GLY A 7 -8.07 2.81 15.39
N SER A 8 -8.74 3.96 15.21
CA SER A 8 -8.33 5.27 15.73
C SER A 8 -8.23 5.38 17.27
N GLY A 9 -8.71 4.39 18.01
CA GLY A 9 -8.56 4.28 19.47
C GLY A 9 -7.51 3.27 19.94
N GLY A 10 -6.80 2.61 19.02
CA GLY A 10 -5.77 1.63 19.35
C GLY A 10 -4.45 2.28 19.76
N ASN A 11 -3.59 1.48 20.41
CA ASN A 11 -2.27 1.94 20.87
C ASN A 11 -1.18 1.81 19.78
N ASN A 12 -1.46 1.09 18.71
CA ASN A 12 -0.53 0.86 17.62
C ASN A 12 -0.78 1.87 16.49
N ILE A 13 0.14 2.80 16.31
CA ILE A 13 0.11 3.83 15.26
C ILE A 13 1.41 3.72 14.47
N ILE A 14 1.30 3.54 13.15
CA ILE A 14 2.44 3.52 12.24
C ILE A 14 2.43 4.83 11.46
N GLU A 15 3.49 5.62 11.59
CA GLU A 15 3.62 6.89 10.89
C GLU A 15 4.79 6.88 9.92
N GLN A 16 4.53 7.32 8.68
CA GLN A 16 5.54 7.51 7.64
C GLN A 16 5.45 8.91 7.05
N THR A 17 6.52 9.69 7.21
CA THR A 17 6.63 11.05 6.67
C THR A 17 7.51 11.07 5.42
N PHE A 18 7.04 11.75 4.37
CA PHE A 18 7.76 11.96 3.11
C PHE A 18 8.20 13.42 3.00
N LYS A 19 9.49 13.65 2.76
CA LYS A 19 10.11 14.99 2.72
C LYS A 19 10.83 15.20 1.38
N GLY A 20 11.16 16.46 1.08
CA GLY A 20 11.88 16.82 -0.15
C GLY A 20 10.98 17.43 -1.23
N PRO A 21 11.36 17.40 -2.50
CA PRO A 21 10.59 17.96 -3.59
C PRO A 21 9.21 17.30 -3.74
N VAL A 22 8.18 18.07 -4.04
CA VAL A 22 6.77 17.63 -4.09
C VAL A 22 6.55 16.38 -4.94
N HIS A 23 7.18 16.29 -6.09
CA HIS A 23 7.05 15.14 -6.98
C HIS A 23 7.68 13.86 -6.40
N GLN A 24 8.76 13.99 -5.61
CA GLN A 24 9.35 12.85 -4.91
C GLN A 24 8.45 12.42 -3.75
N GLN A 25 7.95 13.36 -2.94
CA GLN A 25 7.01 13.06 -1.87
C GLN A 25 5.79 12.28 -2.41
N LEU A 26 5.18 12.75 -3.52
CA LEU A 26 4.05 12.08 -4.14
C LEU A 26 4.41 10.66 -4.62
N ARG A 27 5.54 10.52 -5.33
CA ARG A 27 5.99 9.22 -5.85
C ARG A 27 6.28 8.21 -4.73
N GLU A 28 7.02 8.63 -3.72
CA GLU A 28 7.37 7.78 -2.58
C GLU A 28 6.14 7.39 -1.75
N ALA A 29 5.22 8.33 -1.52
CA ALA A 29 3.97 8.06 -0.83
C ALA A 29 3.10 7.05 -1.59
N LEU A 30 2.95 7.22 -2.92
CA LEU A 30 2.23 6.28 -3.78
C LEU A 30 2.90 4.90 -3.82
N GLN A 31 4.22 4.84 -3.86
CA GLN A 31 4.96 3.58 -3.81
C GLN A 31 4.78 2.87 -2.45
N TYR A 32 4.84 3.62 -1.35
CA TYR A 32 4.58 3.09 -0.02
C TYR A 32 3.17 2.52 0.10
N ILE A 33 2.16 3.27 -0.37
CA ILE A 33 0.76 2.81 -0.36
C ILE A 33 0.61 1.53 -1.18
N ARG A 34 1.20 1.48 -2.38
CA ARG A 34 1.14 0.30 -3.26
C ARG A 34 1.77 -0.93 -2.61
N ASN A 35 2.90 -0.77 -1.93
CA ASN A 35 3.68 -1.89 -1.40
C ASN A 35 3.25 -2.34 -0.01
N SER A 36 2.73 -1.42 0.82
CA SER A 36 2.49 -1.68 2.24
C SER A 36 1.02 -1.65 2.65
N ILE A 37 0.13 -1.05 1.83
CA ILE A 37 -1.27 -0.85 2.20
C ILE A 37 -2.19 -1.63 1.25
N ILE A 38 -1.91 -1.61 -0.06
CA ILE A 38 -2.75 -2.29 -1.05
C ILE A 38 -2.48 -3.79 -1.02
N THR A 39 -3.58 -4.55 -0.93
CA THR A 39 -3.55 -6.02 -0.93
C THR A 39 -4.53 -6.55 -1.97
N GLU A 40 -4.10 -7.53 -2.78
CA GLU A 40 -4.95 -8.26 -3.70
C GLU A 40 -5.55 -9.48 -3.01
N ARG A 41 -6.81 -9.78 -3.31
CA ARG A 41 -7.48 -11.01 -2.94
C ARG A 41 -7.94 -11.76 -4.18
N ILE A 42 -7.72 -13.07 -4.18
CA ILE A 42 -8.15 -13.98 -5.22
C ILE A 42 -9.08 -15.00 -4.58
N VAL A 43 -10.34 -15.00 -4.98
CA VAL A 43 -11.36 -15.95 -4.52
C VAL A 43 -11.62 -16.96 -5.62
N LYS A 44 -11.30 -18.23 -5.36
CA LYS A 44 -11.62 -19.36 -6.25
C LYS A 44 -12.98 -19.91 -5.91
N HIS A 45 -13.76 -20.24 -6.93
CA HIS A 45 -15.07 -20.84 -6.80
C HIS A 45 -14.99 -22.34 -7.15
N SER A 46 -15.81 -23.17 -6.49
CA SER A 46 -15.88 -24.62 -6.76
C SER A 46 -16.73 -24.95 -7.99
N ASP A 47 -17.55 -24.01 -8.44
CA ASP A 47 -18.55 -24.16 -9.51
C ASP A 47 -18.11 -23.53 -10.84
N ARG A 48 -17.01 -22.80 -10.87
CA ARG A 48 -16.47 -22.14 -12.08
C ARG A 48 -14.95 -22.09 -12.08
N ALA A 49 -14.35 -22.04 -13.28
CA ALA A 49 -12.90 -21.99 -13.45
C ALA A 49 -12.29 -20.61 -13.16
N GLU A 50 -13.07 -19.55 -13.37
CA GLU A 50 -12.64 -18.17 -13.17
C GLU A 50 -12.64 -17.84 -11.67
N ALA A 51 -11.54 -17.21 -11.22
CA ALA A 51 -11.42 -16.66 -9.88
C ALA A 51 -11.76 -15.16 -9.88
N ASP A 52 -12.46 -14.71 -8.86
CA ASP A 52 -12.65 -13.28 -8.64
C ASP A 52 -11.36 -12.68 -8.10
N ARG A 53 -10.97 -11.53 -8.65
CA ARG A 53 -9.79 -10.77 -8.22
C ARG A 53 -10.19 -9.35 -7.90
N PHE A 54 -9.85 -8.88 -6.74
CA PHE A 54 -10.11 -7.52 -6.30
C PHE A 54 -9.07 -7.07 -5.26
N PHE A 55 -8.92 -5.76 -5.14
CA PHE A 55 -8.03 -5.13 -4.18
C PHE A 55 -8.81 -4.60 -2.98
N ASN A 56 -8.16 -4.50 -1.82
CA ASN A 56 -8.77 -3.75 -0.70
C ASN A 56 -9.09 -2.31 -1.12
N TYR A 57 -8.16 -1.67 -1.85
CA TYR A 57 -8.34 -0.36 -2.48
C TYR A 57 -7.76 -0.40 -3.90
N PRO A 58 -8.47 0.05 -4.94
CA PRO A 58 -7.89 0.17 -6.27
C PRO A 58 -6.87 1.31 -6.30
N PHE A 59 -5.62 0.99 -6.69
CA PHE A 59 -4.51 1.95 -6.69
C PHE A 59 -4.84 3.22 -7.47
N ALA A 60 -5.49 3.10 -8.63
CA ALA A 60 -5.82 4.25 -9.47
C ALA A 60 -6.73 5.29 -8.77
N ALA A 61 -7.62 4.84 -7.86
CA ALA A 61 -8.45 5.76 -7.08
C ALA A 61 -7.62 6.54 -6.04
N ILE A 62 -6.69 5.88 -5.36
CA ILE A 62 -5.79 6.53 -4.40
C ILE A 62 -4.82 7.47 -5.11
N GLU A 63 -4.22 7.03 -6.22
CA GLU A 63 -3.31 7.84 -7.04
C GLU A 63 -3.96 9.15 -7.47
N GLU A 64 -5.19 9.10 -7.96
CA GLU A 64 -5.92 10.30 -8.38
C GLU A 64 -6.29 11.19 -7.18
N ALA A 65 -6.78 10.60 -6.07
CA ALA A 65 -7.16 11.37 -4.88
C ALA A 65 -5.94 12.06 -4.23
N LEU A 66 -4.80 11.36 -4.11
CA LEU A 66 -3.58 11.93 -3.53
C LEU A 66 -2.94 12.97 -4.47
N SER A 67 -2.94 12.73 -5.78
CA SER A 67 -2.47 13.71 -6.78
C SER A 67 -3.30 14.98 -6.72
N ASN A 68 -4.62 14.87 -6.57
CA ASN A 68 -5.52 16.00 -6.41
C ASN A 68 -5.23 16.77 -5.11
N ALA A 69 -4.98 16.09 -3.99
CA ALA A 69 -4.59 16.73 -2.75
C ALA A 69 -3.30 17.54 -2.90
N VAL A 70 -2.26 16.97 -3.55
CA VAL A 70 -1.01 17.68 -3.86
C VAL A 70 -1.24 18.86 -4.79
N TYR A 71 -2.11 18.73 -5.77
CA TYR A 71 -2.40 19.76 -6.76
C TYR A 71 -3.16 20.94 -6.19
N HIS A 72 -4.06 20.69 -5.22
CA HIS A 72 -4.97 21.71 -4.68
C HIS A 72 -4.56 22.27 -3.32
N ARG A 73 -3.58 21.67 -2.63
CA ARG A 73 -3.06 22.16 -1.35
C ARG A 73 -2.57 23.61 -1.43
N ALA A 74 -2.77 24.38 -0.37
CA ALA A 74 -2.06 25.65 -0.17
C ALA A 74 -0.67 25.37 0.38
N TYR A 75 0.37 25.83 -0.33
CA TYR A 75 1.76 25.60 0.07
C TYR A 75 2.30 26.69 1.01
N ASP A 76 1.52 27.72 1.27
CA ASP A 76 1.73 28.78 2.27
C ASP A 76 1.12 28.42 3.64
N GLU A 77 0.30 27.36 3.71
CA GLU A 77 -0.20 26.80 4.96
C GLU A 77 0.75 25.71 5.50
N ARG A 78 0.81 25.60 6.84
CA ARG A 78 1.72 24.65 7.50
C ARG A 78 1.21 23.22 7.54
N GLU A 79 -0.11 23.06 7.51
CA GLU A 79 -0.78 21.77 7.61
C GLU A 79 -0.36 20.84 6.45
N PRO A 80 0.20 19.66 6.75
CA PRO A 80 0.57 18.72 5.70
C PRO A 80 -0.66 18.05 5.09
N ILE A 81 -0.49 17.45 3.90
CA ILE A 81 -1.44 16.44 3.44
C ILE A 81 -1.28 15.24 4.35
N GLU A 82 -2.38 14.75 4.90
CA GLU A 82 -2.41 13.57 5.74
C GLU A 82 -3.20 12.45 5.07
N VAL A 83 -2.61 11.25 5.03
CA VAL A 83 -3.27 10.03 4.58
C VAL A 83 -3.47 9.16 5.81
N ARG A 84 -4.72 8.97 6.23
CA ARG A 84 -5.11 8.09 7.34
C ARG A 84 -5.57 6.77 6.78
N VAL A 85 -5.03 5.69 7.28
CA VAL A 85 -5.43 4.33 6.93
C VAL A 85 -6.06 3.69 8.15
N GLU A 86 -7.35 3.46 8.09
CA GLU A 86 -8.13 2.78 9.12
C GLU A 86 -8.52 1.37 8.66
N LYS A 87 -9.19 0.61 9.51
CA LYS A 87 -9.58 -0.78 9.19
C LYS A 87 -10.52 -0.88 8.00
N ASP A 88 -11.38 0.12 7.82
CA ASP A 88 -12.47 0.12 6.86
C ASP A 88 -12.32 1.16 5.75
N ARG A 89 -11.34 2.06 5.84
CA ARG A 89 -11.18 3.16 4.89
C ARG A 89 -9.78 3.77 4.85
N ILE A 90 -9.52 4.47 3.77
CA ILE A 90 -8.44 5.45 3.63
C ILE A 90 -9.06 6.84 3.52
N GLU A 91 -8.54 7.79 4.29
CA GLU A 91 -8.88 9.21 4.22
C GLU A 91 -7.67 10.01 3.77
N ILE A 92 -7.85 10.87 2.79
CA ILE A 92 -6.82 11.82 2.32
C ILE A 92 -7.32 13.21 2.65
N LEU A 93 -6.67 13.83 3.64
CA LEU A 93 -6.99 15.18 4.14
C LEU A 93 -6.00 16.19 3.56
N SER A 94 -6.51 17.30 3.06
CA SER A 94 -5.70 18.43 2.57
C SER A 94 -6.31 19.79 2.96
N PHE A 95 -5.47 20.80 2.99
CA PHE A 95 -5.82 22.18 3.37
C PHE A 95 -5.40 23.18 2.28
N PRO A 96 -6.20 24.25 2.12
CA PRO A 96 -7.60 24.37 2.50
C PRO A 96 -8.50 23.51 1.61
N GLY A 97 -9.81 23.61 1.78
CA GLY A 97 -10.80 22.95 0.96
C GLY A 97 -10.80 23.40 -0.50
N PRO A 98 -11.74 22.89 -1.30
CA PRO A 98 -11.86 23.20 -2.71
C PRO A 98 -12.24 24.67 -2.94
N ASP A 99 -12.14 25.13 -4.18
CA ASP A 99 -12.64 26.47 -4.56
C ASP A 99 -14.12 26.64 -4.21
N ARG A 100 -14.52 27.82 -3.78
CA ARG A 100 -15.91 28.15 -3.35
C ARG A 100 -16.99 27.87 -4.40
N SER A 101 -16.60 27.69 -5.66
CA SER A 101 -17.55 27.26 -6.73
C SER A 101 -17.89 25.77 -6.67
N VAL A 102 -17.18 24.99 -5.86
CA VAL A 102 -17.50 23.58 -5.60
C VAL A 102 -18.51 23.52 -4.46
N THR A 103 -19.73 23.13 -4.76
CA THR A 103 -20.79 23.03 -3.74
C THR A 103 -20.75 21.69 -3.00
N ILE A 104 -21.24 21.66 -1.77
CA ILE A 104 -21.35 20.42 -0.98
C ILE A 104 -22.28 19.41 -1.68
N GLU A 105 -23.39 19.87 -2.28
CA GLU A 105 -24.27 19.02 -3.09
C GLU A 105 -23.57 18.46 -4.32
N GLY A 106 -22.73 19.27 -4.96
CA GLY A 106 -21.89 18.86 -6.09
C GLY A 106 -20.93 17.73 -5.72
N LEU A 107 -20.30 17.82 -4.54
CA LEU A 107 -19.43 16.77 -4.01
C LEU A 107 -20.22 15.49 -3.71
N LYS A 108 -21.35 15.59 -3.01
CA LYS A 108 -22.23 14.45 -2.68
C LYS A 108 -22.79 13.75 -3.92
N SER A 109 -23.08 14.51 -4.99
CA SER A 109 -23.59 13.96 -6.24
C SER A 109 -22.50 13.63 -7.27
N TYR A 110 -21.22 13.81 -6.93
CA TYR A 110 -20.05 13.66 -7.81
C TYR A 110 -20.09 14.55 -9.06
N ARG A 111 -20.82 15.66 -9.01
CA ARG A 111 -21.00 16.62 -10.10
C ARG A 111 -20.20 17.90 -9.83
N VAL A 112 -18.90 17.81 -10.00
CA VAL A 112 -17.99 18.95 -9.84
C VAL A 112 -17.49 19.36 -11.22
N SER A 113 -17.89 20.54 -11.69
CA SER A 113 -17.50 21.08 -12.99
C SER A 113 -16.46 22.20 -12.90
N ASN A 114 -15.87 22.41 -11.75
CA ASN A 114 -14.89 23.47 -11.51
C ASN A 114 -13.56 23.18 -12.20
N ARG A 115 -13.00 24.21 -12.87
CA ARG A 115 -11.68 24.17 -13.53
C ARG A 115 -10.69 25.14 -12.91
N ARG A 116 -10.93 25.59 -11.68
CA ARG A 116 -10.03 26.49 -10.96
C ARG A 116 -9.03 25.66 -10.17
N TYR A 117 -7.78 25.73 -10.59
CA TYR A 117 -6.68 25.00 -9.99
C TYR A 117 -5.83 25.99 -9.18
N ARG A 118 -5.62 25.71 -7.89
CA ARG A 118 -4.81 26.55 -7.00
C ARG A 118 -3.36 26.59 -7.47
N ASN A 119 -2.76 25.46 -7.72
CA ASN A 119 -1.34 25.33 -8.08
C ASN A 119 -1.17 24.87 -9.52
N ARG A 120 -1.62 25.68 -10.49
CA ARG A 120 -1.58 25.32 -11.92
C ARG A 120 -0.18 24.90 -12.37
N ARG A 121 0.88 25.61 -11.96
CA ARG A 121 2.27 25.28 -12.31
C ARG A 121 2.73 23.95 -11.72
N VAL A 122 2.31 23.64 -10.49
CA VAL A 122 2.59 22.33 -9.88
C VAL A 122 1.90 21.23 -10.67
N GLY A 123 0.65 21.44 -11.08
CA GLY A 123 -0.08 20.50 -11.91
C GLY A 123 0.54 20.30 -13.28
N ASP A 124 0.96 21.37 -13.96
CA ASP A 124 1.66 21.29 -15.25
C ASP A 124 2.97 20.49 -15.09
N PHE A 125 3.73 20.75 -14.02
CA PHE A 125 4.96 20.00 -13.70
C PHE A 125 4.70 18.52 -13.41
N LEU A 126 3.70 18.19 -12.58
CA LEU A 126 3.33 16.81 -12.31
C LEU A 126 2.86 16.06 -13.55
N LYS A 127 2.19 16.76 -14.46
CA LYS A 127 1.77 16.22 -15.76
C LYS A 127 2.96 15.89 -16.66
N GLU A 128 3.96 16.77 -16.75
CA GLU A 128 5.20 16.50 -17.49
C GLU A 128 5.94 15.25 -16.94
N LEU A 129 5.82 15.01 -15.64
CA LEU A 129 6.36 13.83 -14.97
C LEU A 129 5.45 12.58 -15.04
N HIS A 130 4.33 12.67 -15.76
CA HIS A 130 3.31 11.61 -15.87
C HIS A 130 2.72 11.17 -14.51
N LEU A 131 2.71 12.05 -13.52
CA LEU A 131 2.14 11.82 -12.18
C LEU A 131 0.68 12.26 -12.07
N THR A 132 0.16 12.98 -13.07
CA THR A 132 -1.26 13.37 -13.19
C THR A 132 -1.61 13.65 -14.65
N GLU A 133 -2.88 13.50 -15.02
CA GLU A 133 -3.32 13.77 -16.40
C GLU A 133 -3.87 15.19 -16.63
N GLY A 134 -4.32 15.88 -15.57
CA GLY A 134 -4.75 17.28 -15.63
C GLY A 134 -5.95 17.57 -16.55
N ARG A 135 -6.85 16.59 -16.77
CA ARG A 135 -7.99 16.69 -17.72
C ARG A 135 -9.34 16.94 -17.08
N ASN A 136 -9.41 17.28 -15.79
CA ASN A 136 -10.67 17.42 -15.03
C ASN A 136 -11.55 16.14 -15.03
N THR A 137 -10.93 14.98 -15.07
CA THR A 137 -11.59 13.66 -15.04
C THR A 137 -11.42 12.96 -13.70
N GLY A 138 -10.84 13.62 -12.70
CA GLY A 138 -10.39 13.02 -11.44
C GLY A 138 -11.50 12.29 -10.68
N PHE A 139 -12.66 12.94 -10.46
CA PHE A 139 -13.80 12.28 -9.80
C PHE A 139 -14.27 11.06 -10.59
N LYS A 140 -14.37 11.19 -11.93
CA LYS A 140 -14.79 10.07 -12.77
C LYS A 140 -13.78 8.91 -12.70
N LYS A 141 -12.49 9.17 -12.72
CA LYS A 141 -11.46 8.15 -12.60
C LYS A 141 -11.55 7.40 -11.27
N ILE A 142 -11.74 8.14 -10.17
CA ILE A 142 -11.92 7.53 -8.84
C ILE A 142 -13.14 6.61 -8.85
N LEU A 143 -14.29 7.10 -9.37
CA LEU A 143 -15.53 6.31 -9.45
C LEU A 143 -15.37 5.07 -10.34
N ASP A 144 -14.83 5.24 -11.55
CA ASP A 144 -14.62 4.15 -12.50
C ASP A 144 -13.68 3.07 -11.91
N ALA A 145 -12.61 3.48 -11.21
CA ALA A 145 -11.67 2.55 -10.58
C ALA A 145 -12.31 1.78 -9.42
N LEU A 146 -13.11 2.44 -8.60
CA LEU A 146 -13.83 1.80 -7.51
C LEU A 146 -14.92 0.85 -8.03
N GLU A 147 -15.68 1.25 -9.04
CA GLU A 147 -16.69 0.41 -9.70
C GLU A 147 -16.05 -0.84 -10.32
N ALA A 148 -14.97 -0.67 -11.07
CA ALA A 148 -14.23 -1.80 -11.68
C ALA A 148 -13.67 -2.78 -10.64
N ASN A 149 -13.34 -2.32 -9.44
CA ASN A 149 -12.88 -3.16 -8.34
C ASN A 149 -14.05 -3.78 -7.53
N GLY A 150 -15.28 -3.34 -7.72
CA GLY A 150 -16.42 -3.72 -6.87
C GLY A 150 -16.39 -3.08 -5.47
N SER A 151 -15.67 -1.98 -5.31
CA SER A 151 -15.54 -1.24 -4.05
C SER A 151 -16.74 -0.32 -3.79
N PRO A 152 -17.03 0.03 -2.53
CA PRO A 152 -18.03 1.03 -2.20
C PRO A 152 -17.71 2.39 -2.83
N LYS A 153 -18.75 3.22 -3.00
CA LYS A 153 -18.59 4.58 -3.50
C LYS A 153 -17.79 5.43 -2.51
N PRO A 154 -16.97 6.37 -2.99
CA PRO A 154 -16.19 7.24 -2.13
C PRO A 154 -17.08 8.33 -1.50
N GLU A 155 -16.59 8.96 -0.44
CA GLU A 155 -17.15 10.19 0.09
C GLU A 155 -16.14 11.33 -0.07
N PHE A 156 -16.67 12.52 -0.39
CA PHE A 156 -15.91 13.76 -0.45
C PHE A 156 -16.53 14.77 0.49
N GLU A 157 -15.72 15.33 1.38
CA GLU A 157 -16.19 16.18 2.46
C GLU A 157 -15.39 17.49 2.50
N THR A 158 -16.11 18.56 2.76
CA THR A 158 -15.59 19.87 3.15
C THR A 158 -16.61 20.57 4.03
N ASP A 159 -16.19 21.58 4.79
CA ASP A 159 -17.07 22.45 5.56
C ASP A 159 -17.59 23.63 4.72
N GLU A 160 -18.55 24.40 5.26
CA GLU A 160 -19.10 25.59 4.60
C GLU A 160 -18.04 26.69 4.34
N GLY A 161 -16.99 26.72 5.17
CA GLY A 161 -15.84 27.63 5.03
C GLY A 161 -14.82 27.18 3.99
N HIS A 162 -14.94 25.96 3.47
CA HIS A 162 -13.96 25.32 2.60
C HIS A 162 -12.55 25.32 3.23
N SER A 163 -12.49 25.05 4.54
CA SER A 163 -11.22 25.08 5.28
C SER A 163 -10.39 23.82 5.14
N TYR A 164 -11.00 22.70 4.77
CA TYR A 164 -10.33 21.42 4.50
C TYR A 164 -11.04 20.65 3.37
N PHE A 165 -10.36 19.62 2.88
CA PHE A 165 -10.96 18.64 1.98
C PHE A 165 -10.54 17.23 2.36
N ILE A 166 -11.52 16.33 2.48
CA ILE A 166 -11.30 14.90 2.73
C ILE A 166 -11.82 14.11 1.53
N SER A 167 -10.96 13.24 1.00
CA SER A 167 -11.35 12.15 0.10
C SER A 167 -11.34 10.85 0.91
N ARG A 168 -12.49 10.21 1.08
CA ARG A 168 -12.65 8.98 1.84
C ARG A 168 -12.96 7.82 0.91
N LEU A 169 -12.09 6.82 0.88
CA LEU A 169 -12.21 5.60 0.09
C LEU A 169 -12.42 4.43 1.04
N PHE A 170 -13.50 3.68 0.84
CA PHE A 170 -13.82 2.53 1.69
C PHE A 170 -13.17 1.26 1.19
N VAL A 171 -12.80 0.40 2.12
CA VAL A 171 -12.25 -0.92 1.81
C VAL A 171 -13.30 -1.77 1.07
N HIS A 172 -12.83 -2.59 0.14
CA HIS A 172 -13.70 -3.54 -0.56
C HIS A 172 -14.35 -4.50 0.45
N GLU A 173 -15.68 -4.70 0.37
CA GLU A 173 -16.45 -5.52 1.32
C GLU A 173 -15.89 -6.94 1.52
N GLY A 174 -15.27 -7.51 0.51
CA GLY A 174 -14.61 -8.80 0.60
C GLY A 174 -13.49 -8.87 1.64
N PHE A 175 -12.95 -7.74 2.09
CA PHE A 175 -11.95 -7.65 3.16
C PHE A 175 -12.57 -7.45 4.54
N LEU A 176 -13.84 -7.04 4.65
CA LEU A 176 -14.54 -6.86 5.92
C LEU A 176 -15.15 -8.16 6.45
N LYS A 177 -15.60 -9.05 5.56
CA LYS A 177 -16.38 -10.25 5.90
C LYS A 177 -15.62 -11.38 6.59
N GLU A 178 -14.32 -11.27 6.83
CA GLU A 178 -13.51 -12.34 7.46
C GLU A 178 -13.48 -12.35 8.98
N ASN A 179 -14.11 -11.43 9.65
CA ASN A 179 -14.21 -11.49 11.12
C ASN A 179 -15.26 -12.49 11.62
N GLU A 180 -16.05 -13.13 10.73
CA GLU A 180 -17.15 -14.01 11.16
C GLU A 180 -17.10 -15.47 10.68
N VAL A 181 -16.25 -15.86 9.72
CA VAL A 181 -16.25 -17.27 9.24
C VAL A 181 -14.85 -17.73 8.85
N SER A 182 -14.41 -18.78 9.50
CA SER A 182 -13.42 -19.80 9.08
C SER A 182 -12.03 -19.73 9.68
N GLY A 183 -11.84 -20.63 10.68
CA GLY A 183 -10.53 -21.21 10.93
C GLY A 183 -10.02 -22.00 9.74
N ASN A 184 -9.16 -21.41 8.95
CA ASN A 184 -8.10 -22.03 8.12
C ASN A 184 -7.49 -21.04 7.12
N THR A 185 -7.14 -19.84 7.55
CA THR A 185 -6.18 -18.98 6.85
C THR A 185 -5.03 -18.74 7.79
N LEU A 186 -3.81 -18.88 7.29
CA LEU A 186 -2.59 -18.58 8.03
C LEU A 186 -2.77 -17.21 8.71
N PRO A 187 -2.52 -17.10 10.03
CA PRO A 187 -2.74 -15.86 10.75
C PRO A 187 -1.90 -14.77 10.10
N ASN A 188 -2.52 -13.62 9.80
CA ASN A 188 -1.81 -12.38 9.59
C ASN A 188 -1.03 -12.15 10.90
N ARG A 189 0.23 -12.52 10.89
CA ARG A 189 1.12 -12.36 12.02
C ARG A 189 1.28 -10.87 12.25
N ILE A 190 0.87 -10.38 13.40
CA ILE A 190 1.19 -9.01 13.84
C ILE A 190 2.71 -8.98 13.99
N ILE A 191 3.37 -8.37 13.01
CA ILE A 191 4.82 -8.19 13.01
C ILE A 191 5.09 -7.00 13.94
N SER A 192 5.87 -7.21 14.99
CA SER A 192 6.29 -6.13 15.89
C SER A 192 7.21 -5.14 15.15
N ASP A 193 7.31 -3.90 15.61
CA ASP A 193 8.20 -2.88 15.01
C ASP A 193 9.65 -3.34 14.89
N SER A 194 10.11 -4.18 15.84
CA SER A 194 11.45 -4.77 15.82
C SER A 194 11.59 -5.82 14.71
N GLU A 195 10.55 -6.61 14.48
CA GLU A 195 10.50 -7.60 13.39
C GLU A 195 10.39 -6.92 12.03
N GLN A 196 9.60 -5.85 11.92
CA GLN A 196 9.50 -5.06 10.69
C GLN A 196 10.84 -4.44 10.32
N LYS A 197 11.55 -3.84 11.27
CA LYS A 197 12.92 -3.32 11.05
C LYS A 197 13.90 -4.42 10.62
N SER A 198 13.76 -5.62 11.17
CA SER A 198 14.58 -6.76 10.78
C SER A 198 14.28 -7.22 9.35
N ILE A 199 13.00 -7.25 8.96
CA ILE A 199 12.57 -7.56 7.59
C ILE A 199 13.06 -6.50 6.61
N ASP A 200 12.94 -5.23 6.93
CA ASP A 200 13.38 -4.11 6.08
C ASP A 200 14.91 -4.15 5.89
N ARG A 201 15.66 -4.43 6.96
CA ARG A 201 17.12 -4.64 6.89
C ARG A 201 17.48 -5.84 6.00
N MET A 202 16.79 -6.95 6.19
CA MET A 202 16.97 -8.17 5.38
C MET A 202 16.74 -7.86 3.89
N LEU A 203 15.67 -7.17 3.56
CA LEU A 203 15.33 -6.78 2.18
C LEU A 203 16.37 -5.83 1.59
N TYR A 204 16.79 -4.82 2.34
CA TYR A 204 17.83 -3.88 1.93
C TYR A 204 19.13 -4.60 1.58
N ILE A 205 19.59 -5.51 2.45
CA ILE A 205 20.81 -6.29 2.21
C ILE A 205 20.63 -7.20 0.99
N PHE A 206 19.49 -7.88 0.87
CA PHE A 206 19.17 -8.76 -0.25
C PHE A 206 19.15 -8.01 -1.59
N GLU A 207 18.60 -6.82 -1.64
CA GLU A 207 18.50 -6.01 -2.86
C GLU A 207 19.82 -5.40 -3.30
N ASN A 208 20.70 -5.06 -2.36
CA ASN A 208 21.93 -4.33 -2.65
C ASN A 208 23.18 -5.21 -2.80
N ASN A 209 23.14 -6.47 -2.34
CA ASN A 209 24.32 -7.33 -2.35
C ASN A 209 24.23 -8.53 -3.32
N LEU A 210 23.12 -8.70 -4.02
CA LEU A 210 22.91 -9.81 -4.95
C LEU A 210 22.62 -9.30 -6.38
N SER A 211 23.13 -10.01 -7.37
CA SER A 211 22.77 -9.73 -8.76
C SER A 211 21.31 -10.09 -9.06
N ASP A 212 20.72 -9.50 -10.11
CA ASP A 212 19.34 -9.78 -10.53
C ASP A 212 19.05 -11.26 -10.75
N LYS A 213 20.04 -12.01 -11.27
CA LYS A 213 19.92 -13.46 -11.50
C LYS A 213 19.89 -14.25 -10.21
N GLU A 214 20.64 -13.82 -9.20
CA GLU A 214 20.67 -14.46 -7.88
C GLU A 214 19.41 -14.12 -7.10
N ARG A 215 19.00 -12.85 -7.10
CA ARG A 215 17.76 -12.40 -6.48
C ARG A 215 16.56 -13.22 -6.93
N LYS A 216 16.35 -13.38 -8.23
CA LYS A 216 15.25 -14.19 -8.78
C LYS A 216 15.27 -15.65 -8.31
N LYS A 217 16.44 -16.24 -8.06
CA LYS A 217 16.57 -17.63 -7.60
C LYS A 217 16.32 -17.80 -6.10
N ILE A 218 16.69 -16.81 -5.29
CA ILE A 218 16.60 -16.84 -3.82
C ILE A 218 15.29 -16.24 -3.32
N LEU A 219 14.63 -15.38 -4.11
CA LEU A 219 13.40 -14.68 -3.77
C LEU A 219 12.32 -15.57 -3.08
N PRO A 220 12.04 -16.81 -3.52
CA PRO A 220 11.05 -17.65 -2.85
C PRO A 220 11.42 -18.00 -1.40
N ILE A 221 12.71 -18.02 -1.04
CA ILE A 221 13.16 -18.22 0.35
C ILE A 221 12.90 -16.97 1.17
N ILE A 222 13.19 -15.79 0.62
CA ILE A 222 12.98 -14.49 1.26
C ILE A 222 11.47 -14.25 1.48
N GLU A 223 10.64 -14.52 0.49
CA GLU A 223 9.16 -14.40 0.61
C GLU A 223 8.60 -15.34 1.68
N TYR A 224 9.13 -16.56 1.79
CA TYR A 224 8.73 -17.46 2.84
C TYR A 224 9.15 -16.95 4.23
N LEU A 225 10.37 -16.39 4.38
CA LEU A 225 10.89 -15.85 5.63
C LEU A 225 10.18 -14.58 6.10
N LYS A 226 9.61 -13.79 5.18
CA LYS A 226 8.74 -12.66 5.54
C LYS A 226 7.48 -13.08 6.30
N ALA A 227 6.95 -14.25 5.96
CA ALA A 227 5.75 -14.78 6.57
C ALA A 227 6.02 -15.76 7.73
N ASN A 228 7.28 -16.21 7.90
CA ASN A 228 7.67 -17.26 8.86
C ASN A 228 9.02 -16.93 9.45
N ASP A 229 9.17 -17.07 10.76
CA ASP A 229 10.42 -16.77 11.47
C ASP A 229 11.60 -17.67 11.10
N THR A 230 11.31 -18.86 10.63
CA THR A 230 12.33 -19.86 10.36
C THR A 230 12.01 -20.68 9.13
N ILE A 231 13.04 -21.12 8.42
CA ILE A 231 12.91 -22.03 7.29
C ILE A 231 13.79 -23.28 7.47
N LYS A 232 13.23 -24.45 7.21
CA LYS A 232 13.99 -25.71 7.16
C LYS A 232 14.48 -25.97 5.73
N PRO A 233 15.62 -26.69 5.56
CA PRO A 233 16.12 -27.01 4.22
C PRO A 233 15.11 -27.73 3.32
N GLN A 234 14.25 -28.58 3.89
CA GLN A 234 13.18 -29.26 3.15
C GLN A 234 12.14 -28.28 2.61
N THR A 235 11.75 -27.30 3.42
CA THR A 235 10.81 -26.24 3.04
C THR A 235 11.44 -25.36 1.98
N ALA A 236 12.70 -24.95 2.13
CA ALA A 236 13.42 -24.16 1.14
C ALA A 236 13.53 -24.88 -0.23
N ARG A 237 13.69 -26.21 -0.21
CA ARG A 237 13.61 -27.02 -1.45
C ARG A 237 12.23 -26.98 -2.08
N ARG A 238 11.18 -27.09 -1.28
CA ARG A 238 9.80 -27.04 -1.77
C ARG A 238 9.44 -25.71 -2.39
N VAL A 239 9.79 -24.58 -1.74
CA VAL A 239 9.45 -23.23 -2.25
C VAL A 239 10.29 -22.83 -3.46
N THR A 240 11.54 -23.30 -3.57
CA THR A 240 12.42 -22.99 -4.70
C THR A 240 12.35 -23.99 -5.86
N GLY A 241 11.84 -25.20 -5.65
CA GLY A 241 11.86 -26.30 -6.61
C GLY A 241 13.28 -26.79 -6.97
N LYS A 242 14.31 -26.48 -6.13
CA LYS A 242 15.72 -26.79 -6.43
C LYS A 242 16.23 -28.01 -5.68
N SER A 243 17.35 -28.55 -6.16
CA SER A 243 18.04 -29.68 -5.53
C SER A 243 18.58 -29.32 -4.13
N LYS A 244 18.83 -30.34 -3.29
CA LYS A 244 19.38 -30.16 -1.93
C LYS A 244 20.67 -29.32 -1.97
N THR A 245 21.61 -29.65 -2.83
CA THR A 245 22.90 -28.95 -2.94
C THR A 245 22.72 -27.47 -3.32
N THR A 246 21.81 -27.19 -4.26
CA THR A 246 21.54 -25.81 -4.71
C THR A 246 20.91 -24.98 -3.57
N VAL A 247 19.97 -25.54 -2.83
CA VAL A 247 19.33 -24.85 -1.71
C VAL A 247 20.30 -24.59 -0.59
N TYR A 248 21.17 -25.55 -0.23
CA TYR A 248 22.21 -25.31 0.77
C TYR A 248 23.14 -24.17 0.38
N ARG A 249 23.51 -24.06 -0.90
CA ARG A 249 24.30 -22.93 -1.38
C ARG A 249 23.56 -21.59 -1.23
N TYR A 250 22.26 -21.55 -1.51
CA TYR A 250 21.46 -20.33 -1.30
C TYR A 250 21.35 -19.94 0.18
N LEU A 251 21.11 -20.92 1.07
CA LEU A 251 21.07 -20.67 2.50
C LEU A 251 22.42 -20.19 3.02
N GLN A 252 23.54 -20.80 2.54
CA GLN A 252 24.88 -20.37 2.90
C GLN A 252 25.17 -18.94 2.46
N GLN A 253 24.79 -18.58 1.23
CA GLN A 253 24.92 -17.22 0.71
C GLN A 253 24.12 -16.20 1.55
N LEU A 254 22.93 -16.57 2.02
CA LEU A 254 22.14 -15.72 2.90
C LEU A 254 22.76 -15.59 4.32
N ILE A 255 23.45 -16.61 4.81
CA ILE A 255 24.23 -16.53 6.06
C ILE A 255 25.44 -15.60 5.90
N GLU A 256 26.20 -15.73 4.81
CA GLU A 256 27.36 -14.88 4.51
C GLU A 256 26.99 -13.39 4.38
N LEU A 257 25.76 -13.10 3.97
CA LEU A 257 25.20 -11.74 3.90
C LEU A 257 24.57 -11.27 5.22
N ASP A 258 24.66 -12.05 6.29
CA ASP A 258 24.03 -11.74 7.59
C ASP A 258 22.50 -11.52 7.51
N ILE A 259 21.86 -12.18 6.53
CA ILE A 259 20.40 -12.14 6.33
C ILE A 259 19.70 -13.18 7.20
N ILE A 260 20.31 -14.36 7.38
CA ILE A 260 19.79 -15.45 8.21
C ILE A 260 20.90 -16.04 9.08
N VAL A 261 20.53 -16.65 10.18
CA VAL A 261 21.43 -17.43 11.04
C VAL A 261 20.96 -18.88 11.13
N SER A 262 21.91 -19.81 11.19
CA SER A 262 21.58 -21.22 11.41
C SER A 262 21.38 -21.52 12.90
N GLN A 263 20.35 -22.28 13.22
CA GLN A 263 20.05 -22.73 14.58
C GLN A 263 19.87 -24.25 14.61
N GLY A 264 20.52 -24.94 15.52
CA GLY A 264 20.44 -26.40 15.74
C GLY A 264 21.53 -27.22 15.04
N ASP A 265 21.63 -28.50 15.43
CA ASP A 265 22.65 -29.42 14.93
C ASP A 265 22.19 -30.22 13.73
N SER A 266 23.09 -30.47 12.82
CA SER A 266 23.08 -31.12 11.49
C SER A 266 21.78 -31.75 10.91
N VAL A 267 20.95 -32.41 11.71
CA VAL A 267 19.70 -33.09 11.24
C VAL A 267 18.46 -32.21 11.47
N SER A 268 18.48 -31.34 12.48
CA SER A 268 17.39 -30.44 12.87
C SER A 268 17.67 -28.95 12.61
N THR A 269 18.65 -28.64 11.75
CA THR A 269 19.01 -27.25 11.45
C THR A 269 17.85 -26.48 10.88
N THR A 270 17.53 -25.34 11.50
CA THR A 270 16.62 -24.32 11.01
C THR A 270 17.38 -23.03 10.76
N TYR A 271 16.87 -22.16 9.89
CA TYR A 271 17.47 -20.88 9.56
C TYR A 271 16.46 -19.78 9.93
N LYS A 272 16.94 -18.77 10.67
CA LYS A 272 16.12 -17.68 11.18
C LYS A 272 16.65 -16.34 10.65
#